data_087f21cb5d7d49b0bedf6c9cb0f73407
#
_entry.id   087f21cb5d7d49b0bedf6c9cb0f73407
#
_cell.length_a   1.000
_cell.length_b   1.000
_cell.length_c   1.000
_cell.angle_alpha   90.00
_cell.angle_beta   90.00
_cell.angle_gamma   90.00
#
_symmetry.space_group_name_H-M   'P 1'
#
loop_
_entity.id
_entity.type
_entity.pdbx_description
1 polymer ?
#
loop_
_entity_poly.entity_id
_entity_poly.type
_entity_poly.pdbx_seq_one_letter_code
_entity_poly.pdbx_strand_id
1 'polypeptide(L)'
;MIISKFTACCVFSLSVLVVQEHAWSKDVLPSEPDVSTRLDELYDHEARLFLMLYSLKGDGQVDYVTGRMVQEYARSNFGNPVYQTEVHPLFYWWNHNMWNDPEQDGVNGNERIYQENIEFDVSRYKPCTFNGQAC
;
A
#
# COMPACT_ATOMS: atom_id res chain seq x y z
N MET A 1 -53.61 -55.51 -14.71
CA MET A 1 -53.70 -54.29 -13.93
C MET A 1 -52.28 -53.95 -13.50
N ILE A 2 -51.61 -53.02 -14.21
CA ILE A 2 -50.21 -52.64 -13.98
C ILE A 2 -50.20 -51.34 -13.22
N ILE A 3 -49.72 -51.35 -11.98
CA ILE A 3 -49.54 -50.16 -11.13
C ILE A 3 -48.13 -49.62 -11.38
N SER A 4 -48.05 -48.54 -12.13
CA SER A 4 -46.79 -47.80 -12.32
C SER A 4 -46.49 -46.96 -11.07
N LYS A 5 -45.39 -47.25 -10.40
CA LYS A 5 -44.86 -46.43 -9.33
C LYS A 5 -43.99 -45.34 -9.94
N PHE A 6 -44.48 -44.10 -9.88
CA PHE A 6 -43.67 -42.92 -10.16
C PHE A 6 -42.77 -42.63 -8.94
N THR A 7 -41.50 -42.83 -9.12
CA THR A 7 -40.48 -42.38 -8.14
C THR A 7 -40.10 -40.93 -8.46
N ALA A 8 -40.53 -40.00 -7.63
CA ALA A 8 -40.12 -38.61 -7.75
C ALA A 8 -38.66 -38.48 -7.25
N CYS A 9 -37.77 -38.17 -8.17
CA CYS A 9 -36.40 -37.86 -7.87
C CYS A 9 -36.29 -36.36 -7.50
N CYS A 10 -36.18 -36.06 -6.21
CA CYS A 10 -35.89 -34.71 -5.73
C CYS A 10 -34.39 -34.39 -6.00
N VAL A 11 -34.16 -33.60 -7.03
CA VAL A 11 -32.83 -33.03 -7.29
C VAL A 11 -32.68 -31.82 -6.36
N PHE A 12 -31.93 -32.02 -5.29
CA PHE A 12 -31.44 -30.89 -4.46
C PHE A 12 -30.34 -30.16 -5.23
N SER A 13 -30.69 -29.03 -5.85
CA SER A 13 -29.68 -28.10 -6.34
C SER A 13 -28.97 -27.46 -5.15
N LEU A 14 -27.75 -27.90 -4.86
CA LEU A 14 -26.86 -27.23 -3.95
C LEU A 14 -26.31 -25.99 -4.67
N SER A 15 -26.87 -24.82 -4.39
CA SER A 15 -26.30 -23.55 -4.82
C SER A 15 -25.03 -23.31 -4.00
N VAL A 16 -23.88 -23.63 -4.58
CA VAL A 16 -22.60 -23.25 -4.02
C VAL A 16 -22.46 -21.74 -4.21
N LEU A 17 -22.63 -20.98 -3.14
CA LEU A 17 -22.23 -19.58 -3.09
C LEU A 17 -20.70 -19.53 -3.20
N VAL A 18 -20.21 -19.27 -4.41
CA VAL A 18 -18.81 -18.94 -4.63
C VAL A 18 -18.63 -17.53 -4.11
N VAL A 19 -18.10 -17.43 -2.89
CA VAL A 19 -17.55 -16.18 -2.38
C VAL A 19 -16.33 -15.91 -3.25
N GLN A 20 -16.46 -14.99 -4.21
CA GLN A 20 -15.31 -14.45 -4.92
C GLN A 20 -14.52 -13.63 -3.91
N GLU A 21 -13.53 -14.26 -3.28
CA GLU A 21 -12.46 -13.49 -2.71
C GLU A 21 -11.83 -12.69 -3.85
N HIS A 22 -11.87 -11.37 -3.74
CA HIS A 22 -11.12 -10.51 -4.62
C HIS A 22 -9.64 -10.76 -4.32
N ALA A 23 -9.10 -11.80 -4.95
CA ALA A 23 -7.66 -11.99 -4.97
C ALA A 23 -7.07 -10.81 -5.76
N TRP A 24 -6.45 -9.88 -5.03
CA TRP A 24 -5.64 -8.84 -5.65
C TRP A 24 -4.61 -9.55 -6.53
N SER A 25 -4.60 -9.21 -7.81
CA SER A 25 -3.57 -9.74 -8.71
C SER A 25 -2.21 -9.35 -8.13
N LYS A 26 -1.33 -10.32 -7.91
CA LYS A 26 0.02 -10.08 -7.36
C LYS A 26 0.87 -9.13 -8.21
N ASP A 27 0.39 -8.82 -9.39
CA ASP A 27 1.13 -8.11 -10.43
C ASP A 27 0.62 -6.68 -10.65
N VAL A 28 -0.35 -6.21 -9.86
CA VAL A 28 -0.90 -4.86 -10.00
C VAL A 28 -0.83 -4.14 -8.66
N LEU A 29 -0.06 -3.06 -8.63
CA LEU A 29 0.04 -2.21 -7.45
C LEU A 29 -1.31 -1.55 -7.16
N PRO A 30 -1.87 -1.66 -5.94
CA PRO A 30 -3.07 -0.93 -5.55
C PRO A 30 -2.84 0.57 -5.54
N SER A 31 -3.89 1.33 -5.79
CA SER A 31 -3.84 2.79 -5.61
C SER A 31 -3.48 3.14 -4.17
N GLU A 32 -2.78 4.25 -4.00
CA GLU A 32 -2.43 4.75 -2.67
C GLU A 32 -3.71 4.99 -1.85
N PRO A 33 -3.77 4.49 -0.61
CA PRO A 33 -4.89 4.77 0.29
C PRO A 33 -5.01 6.25 0.64
N ASP A 34 -6.18 6.66 1.11
CA ASP A 34 -6.36 8.01 1.63
C ASP A 34 -5.43 8.26 2.83
N VAL A 35 -4.79 9.41 2.84
CA VAL A 35 -3.83 9.82 3.88
C VAL A 35 -4.42 9.77 5.29
N SER A 36 -5.73 9.94 5.43
CA SER A 36 -6.43 9.83 6.72
C SER A 36 -6.42 8.40 7.29
N THR A 37 -6.16 7.40 6.46
CA THR A 37 -6.12 5.98 6.86
C THR A 37 -4.71 5.48 7.18
N ARG A 38 -3.71 6.35 7.16
CA ARG A 38 -2.35 5.97 7.50
C ARG A 38 -2.24 5.51 8.95
N LEU A 39 -1.39 4.53 9.17
CA LEU A 39 -1.07 4.02 10.51
C LEU A 39 0.04 4.83 11.18
N ASP A 40 1.07 5.20 10.40
CA ASP A 40 2.24 5.91 10.92
C ASP A 40 2.97 6.64 9.79
N GLU A 41 3.88 7.52 10.19
CA GLU A 41 4.78 8.28 9.33
C GLU A 41 6.21 8.15 9.84
N LEU A 42 7.13 7.83 8.94
CA LEU A 42 8.54 7.67 9.25
C LEU A 42 9.39 8.50 8.30
N TYR A 43 10.60 8.84 8.73
CA TYR A 43 11.57 9.51 7.86
C TYR A 43 12.87 8.72 7.80
N ASP A 44 13.26 8.37 6.57
CA ASP A 44 14.56 7.78 6.29
C ASP A 44 15.55 8.90 5.96
N HIS A 45 16.43 9.21 6.92
CA HIS A 45 17.42 10.26 6.76
C HIS A 45 18.48 9.94 5.70
N GLU A 46 18.82 8.68 5.54
CA GLU A 46 19.84 8.26 4.58
C GLU A 46 19.34 8.36 3.16
N ALA A 47 18.15 7.84 2.92
CA ALA A 47 17.51 7.87 1.60
C ALA A 47 16.77 9.18 1.32
N ARG A 48 16.54 10.03 2.33
CA ARG A 48 15.71 11.24 2.25
C ARG A 48 14.30 10.94 1.77
N LEU A 49 13.72 9.89 2.31
CA LEU A 49 12.37 9.47 2.01
C LEU A 49 11.44 9.69 3.19
N PHE A 50 10.31 10.29 2.94
CA PHE A 50 9.20 10.34 3.85
C PHE A 50 8.29 9.16 3.58
N LEU A 51 8.13 8.30 4.58
CA LEU A 51 7.41 7.05 4.48
C LEU A 51 6.04 7.18 5.14
N MET A 52 5.01 6.76 4.45
CA MET A 52 3.66 6.61 5.00
C MET A 52 3.28 5.13 5.01
N LEU A 53 2.81 4.66 6.15
CA LEU A 53 2.49 3.27 6.42
C LEU A 53 0.98 3.09 6.49
N TYR A 54 0.48 2.08 5.80
CA TYR A 54 -0.96 1.80 5.70
C TYR A 54 -1.26 0.33 5.96
N SER A 55 -2.51 0.08 6.34
CA SER A 55 -3.10 -1.25 6.39
C SER A 55 -4.27 -1.33 5.42
N LEU A 56 -4.05 -1.92 4.24
CA LEU A 56 -5.10 -2.13 3.25
C LEU A 56 -6.17 -3.11 3.75
N LYS A 57 -5.75 -4.07 4.61
CA LYS A 57 -6.64 -5.07 5.20
C LYS A 57 -7.43 -4.52 6.39
N GLY A 58 -7.05 -3.36 6.95
CA GLY A 58 -7.69 -2.78 8.11
C GLY A 58 -7.45 -3.54 9.42
N ASP A 59 -6.42 -4.38 9.49
CA ASP A 59 -6.06 -5.19 10.67
C ASP A 59 -5.01 -4.54 11.58
N GLY A 60 -4.57 -3.32 11.25
CA GLY A 60 -3.55 -2.58 12.00
C GLY A 60 -2.12 -3.04 11.71
N GLN A 61 -1.93 -4.02 10.83
CA GLN A 61 -0.61 -4.43 10.37
C GLN A 61 -0.24 -3.68 9.10
N VAL A 62 1.03 -3.26 9.01
CA VAL A 62 1.53 -2.57 7.81
C VAL A 62 1.61 -3.57 6.67
N ASP A 63 0.86 -3.32 5.62
CA ASP A 63 0.85 -4.12 4.39
C ASP A 63 1.03 -3.29 3.11
N TYR A 64 1.11 -1.96 3.27
CA TYR A 64 1.37 -1.03 2.18
C TYR A 64 2.18 0.17 2.70
N VAL A 65 3.22 0.55 1.98
CA VAL A 65 4.07 1.70 2.34
C VAL A 65 4.32 2.55 1.11
N THR A 66 4.28 3.86 1.27
CA THR A 66 4.70 4.80 0.24
C THR A 66 5.94 5.58 0.68
N GLY A 67 6.84 5.86 -0.26
CA GLY A 67 8.04 6.66 -0.03
C GLY A 67 8.09 7.86 -0.96
N ARG A 68 8.01 9.06 -0.38
CA ARG A 68 8.12 10.33 -1.11
C ARG A 68 9.49 10.95 -0.92
N MET A 69 10.04 11.48 -1.98
CA MET A 69 11.25 12.28 -1.89
C MET A 69 11.02 13.53 -1.05
N VAL A 70 12.01 13.88 -0.25
CA VAL A 70 12.01 15.09 0.57
C VAL A 70 13.00 16.08 -0.01
N GLN A 71 12.53 17.30 -0.24
CA GLN A 71 13.34 18.39 -0.79
C GLN A 71 13.35 19.58 0.15
N GLU A 72 14.48 20.28 0.21
CA GLU A 72 14.54 21.60 0.83
C GLU A 72 13.84 22.60 -0.09
N TYR A 73 12.71 23.10 0.38
CA TYR A 73 11.87 24.03 -0.38
C TYR A 73 12.31 25.48 -0.19
N ALA A 74 12.62 25.86 1.02
CA ALA A 74 12.93 27.23 1.40
C ALA A 74 13.81 27.27 2.66
N ARG A 75 14.25 28.46 3.04
CA ARG A 75 14.82 28.71 4.34
C ARG A 75 13.93 29.68 5.12
N SER A 76 13.76 29.42 6.41
CA SER A 76 13.08 30.33 7.31
C SER A 76 13.88 31.65 7.45
N ASN A 77 13.25 32.68 8.02
CA ASN A 77 13.93 33.94 8.32
C ASN A 77 15.13 33.78 9.29
N PHE A 78 15.22 32.65 9.99
CA PHE A 78 16.34 32.30 10.87
C PHE A 78 17.38 31.40 10.18
N GLY A 79 17.25 31.16 8.87
CA GLY A 79 18.16 30.32 8.10
C GLY A 79 17.93 28.83 8.23
N ASN A 80 16.92 28.39 8.96
CA ASN A 80 16.59 26.96 9.08
C ASN A 80 15.95 26.43 7.80
N PRO A 81 16.33 25.23 7.34
CA PRO A 81 15.72 24.64 6.15
C PRO A 81 14.23 24.31 6.40
N VAL A 82 13.42 24.54 5.39
CA VAL A 82 12.02 24.12 5.33
C VAL A 82 11.90 23.07 4.24
N TYR A 83 11.39 21.91 4.59
CA TYR A 83 11.28 20.77 3.70
C TYR A 83 9.86 20.57 3.22
N GLN A 84 9.73 19.98 2.06
CA GLN A 84 8.47 19.47 1.52
C GLN A 84 8.68 18.12 0.89
N THR A 85 7.61 17.34 0.82
CA THR A 85 7.57 16.08 0.07
C THR A 85 7.06 16.32 -1.34
N GLU A 86 7.46 15.46 -2.27
CA GLU A 86 6.80 15.35 -3.56
C GLU A 86 5.34 14.94 -3.39
N VAL A 87 4.51 15.32 -4.36
CA VAL A 87 3.06 15.04 -4.32
C VAL A 87 2.80 13.54 -4.42
N HIS A 88 3.51 12.88 -5.33
CA HIS A 88 3.39 11.44 -5.55
C HIS A 88 4.61 10.69 -5.02
N PRO A 89 4.41 9.47 -4.54
CA PRO A 89 5.52 8.63 -4.12
C PRO A 89 6.44 8.27 -5.28
N LEU A 90 7.73 8.13 -4.98
CA LEU A 90 8.71 7.53 -5.88
C LEU A 90 8.74 6.01 -5.72
N PHE A 91 8.51 5.54 -4.48
CA PHE A 91 8.53 4.14 -4.13
C PHE A 91 7.26 3.73 -3.42
N TYR A 92 6.89 2.45 -3.64
CA TYR A 92 5.83 1.76 -2.92
C TYR A 92 6.35 0.40 -2.47
N TRP A 93 5.96 -0.02 -1.28
CA TRP A 93 6.14 -1.40 -0.86
C TRP A 93 4.77 -2.04 -0.70
N TRP A 94 4.58 -3.16 -1.37
CA TRP A 94 3.35 -3.93 -1.30
C TRP A 94 3.59 -5.38 -1.71
N ASN A 95 2.95 -6.32 -1.03
CA ASN A 95 3.01 -7.74 -1.30
C ASN A 95 4.45 -8.27 -1.45
N HIS A 96 5.31 -7.92 -0.48
CA HIS A 96 6.72 -8.30 -0.42
C HIS A 96 7.57 -7.80 -1.61
N ASN A 97 7.07 -6.85 -2.35
CA ASN A 97 7.81 -6.24 -3.47
C ASN A 97 7.97 -4.73 -3.26
N MET A 98 9.12 -4.23 -3.68
CA MET A 98 9.37 -2.81 -3.81
C MET A 98 9.08 -2.39 -5.24
N TRP A 99 8.19 -1.42 -5.39
CA TRP A 99 7.82 -0.84 -6.68
C TRP A 99 8.40 0.56 -6.80
N ASN A 100 8.66 1.01 -8.01
CA ASN A 100 9.03 2.38 -8.27
C ASN A 100 8.12 3.02 -9.33
N ASP A 101 7.94 4.31 -9.17
CA ASP A 101 7.23 5.20 -10.09
C ASP A 101 8.19 6.32 -10.50
N PRO A 102 9.02 6.12 -11.55
CA PRO A 102 10.01 7.10 -11.96
C PRO A 102 9.39 8.41 -12.46
N GLU A 103 8.21 8.34 -13.02
CA GLU A 103 7.45 9.48 -13.53
C GLU A 103 6.82 10.29 -12.39
N GLN A 104 6.64 9.69 -11.21
CA GLN A 104 6.01 10.30 -10.03
C GLN A 104 4.64 10.92 -10.33
N ASP A 105 3.84 10.22 -11.12
CA ASP A 105 2.50 10.64 -11.53
C ASP A 105 1.38 9.87 -10.83
N GLY A 106 1.74 9.05 -9.84
CA GLY A 106 0.84 8.21 -9.05
C GLY A 106 0.58 6.85 -9.68
N VAL A 107 -0.14 6.00 -8.95
CA VAL A 107 -0.42 4.64 -9.41
C VAL A 107 -1.37 4.67 -10.60
N ASN A 108 -0.84 4.36 -11.79
CA ASN A 108 -1.57 4.40 -13.05
C ASN A 108 -1.31 3.18 -13.96
N GLY A 109 -0.49 2.22 -13.51
CA GLY A 109 -0.14 0.99 -14.24
C GLY A 109 1.19 1.03 -14.97
N ASN A 110 1.97 2.12 -14.83
CA ASN A 110 3.32 2.23 -15.37
C ASN A 110 4.41 1.90 -14.33
N GLU A 111 4.01 1.68 -13.06
CA GLU A 111 4.91 1.33 -11.98
C GLU A 111 5.56 -0.04 -12.24
N ARG A 112 6.79 -0.18 -11.77
CA ARG A 112 7.59 -1.39 -12.00
C ARG A 112 8.12 -1.96 -10.70
N ILE A 113 8.17 -3.29 -10.62
CA ILE A 113 8.84 -3.96 -9.53
C ILE A 113 10.33 -3.68 -9.65
N TYR A 114 10.85 -3.00 -8.64
CA TYR A 114 12.27 -2.67 -8.51
C TYR A 114 13.04 -3.79 -7.80
N GLN A 115 12.43 -4.37 -6.78
CA GLN A 115 12.99 -5.47 -6.02
C GLN A 115 11.89 -6.40 -5.52
N GLU A 116 12.08 -7.70 -5.71
CA GLU A 116 11.15 -8.73 -5.26
C GLU A 116 11.57 -9.33 -3.91
N ASN A 117 10.59 -9.92 -3.21
CA ASN A 117 10.79 -10.67 -1.96
C ASN A 117 11.54 -9.88 -0.88
N ILE A 118 11.14 -8.63 -0.70
CA ILE A 118 11.70 -7.75 0.33
C ILE A 118 10.68 -7.56 1.45
N GLU A 119 11.14 -7.71 2.69
CA GLU A 119 10.34 -7.38 3.87
C GLU A 119 10.56 -5.92 4.25
N PHE A 120 9.47 -5.24 4.58
CA PHE A 120 9.54 -3.89 5.13
C PHE A 120 9.68 -3.98 6.65
N ASP A 121 10.86 -3.62 7.14
CA ASP A 121 11.17 -3.66 8.57
C ASP A 121 10.95 -2.28 9.20
N VAL A 122 9.78 -2.09 9.79
CA VAL A 122 9.40 -0.84 10.48
C VAL A 122 10.38 -0.51 11.62
N SER A 123 10.97 -1.51 12.26
CA SER A 123 11.86 -1.30 13.42
C SER A 123 13.16 -0.59 13.10
N ARG A 124 13.53 -0.54 11.82
CA ARG A 124 14.72 0.19 11.34
C ARG A 124 14.55 1.71 11.37
N TYR A 125 13.31 2.18 11.45
CA TYR A 125 12.98 3.60 11.38
C TYR A 125 12.50 4.11 12.72
N LYS A 126 12.73 5.38 12.99
CA LYS A 126 12.16 6.06 14.13
C LYS A 126 11.04 6.98 13.66
N PRO A 127 9.94 7.08 14.41
CA PRO A 127 8.95 8.11 14.16
C PRO A 127 9.64 9.47 14.17
N CYS A 128 9.35 10.25 13.15
CA CYS A 128 10.04 11.50 12.94
C CYS A 128 9.06 12.49 12.39
N THR A 129 8.95 13.62 13.01
CA THR A 129 8.19 14.72 12.45
C THR A 129 9.05 15.50 11.49
N PHE A 130 8.51 15.68 10.34
CA PHE A 130 9.00 16.46 9.24
C PHE A 130 8.73 17.96 9.49
N ASN A 131 9.45 18.88 8.85
CA ASN A 131 9.33 20.33 9.00
C ASN A 131 9.93 20.93 10.28
N GLY A 132 11.19 20.63 10.52
CA GLY A 132 12.00 21.36 11.50
C GLY A 132 11.83 20.91 12.93
N GLN A 133 11.09 19.84 13.16
CA GLN A 133 11.16 19.13 14.43
C GLN A 133 12.21 18.04 14.31
N ALA A 134 13.12 18.05 15.27
CA ALA A 134 14.23 17.11 15.30
C ALA A 134 13.73 15.68 15.33
N CYS A 135 14.06 14.92 14.30
CA CYS A 135 14.03 13.49 14.36
C CYS A 135 15.13 12.96 15.26
#